data_a2d361c933c527646ff67595ab7be2da
#
_entry.id   a2d361c933c527646ff67595ab7be2da
#
_cell.length_a   1.000
_cell.length_b   1.000
_cell.length_c   1.000
_cell.angle_alpha   90.00
_cell.angle_beta   90.00
_cell.angle_gamma   90.00
#
_symmetry.space_group_name_H-M   'P 1'
#
loop_
_entity.id
_entity.type
_entity.pdbx_description
1 polymer ?
#
loop_
_entity_poly.entity_id
_entity_poly.type
_entity_poly.pdbx_seq_one_letter_code
_entity_poly.pdbx_strand_id
1 'polypeptide(L)'
;HQGYIEPQSATALWSEDDSKLKIWCSNQGHFSVRNEVSALLDIPVSTIKVIPMEIGGGFGGKITAHIEPVAAILSKKSGRPVKISLDRSEVLQCTGPTSGGIVKAKIGATNEGKFIAATCNVYLDAGAYPGSFIENACNTAYAPYDIPNLQLKGYDVVTNKPKTGAYRAPGTPNSALAVETAVDEISKKLKIDPVHLRLKNAADKGTRKADGTIYPEIGMVATANSVLEHQHYSESLPEPSNKSFKVGRGIAFGYSGNINGAATVIGNVVEDGTITLITGAVDIGGTRISIAQQFAEVLGIDPTLINPTVADTDSIGYTSASVGSSASHKNGWAAYQCALDIKDQLEERVSKIWDVPKDTVIFKDGRAISKTDSKLIMSFKELSSLLDETGGPITGRGNVDARGCAGSFSANIVDLEIDIETGKVNILRYTAFQDAGKAIHPSYV
;
A
#
# COMPACT_ATOMS: atom_id res chain seq x y z
N HIS A 1 13.44 9.47 -9.57
CA HIS A 1 13.96 8.18 -9.10
C HIS A 1 13.61 7.97 -7.62
N GLN A 2 13.42 6.73 -7.19
CA GLN A 2 13.15 6.39 -5.80
C GLN A 2 14.36 6.72 -4.93
N GLY A 3 14.13 7.38 -3.80
CA GLY A 3 15.20 7.85 -2.91
C GLY A 3 15.28 7.08 -1.59
N TYR A 4 15.04 5.74 -1.61
CA TYR A 4 15.18 4.94 -0.38
C TYR A 4 16.62 5.01 0.16
N ILE A 5 16.75 5.05 1.49
CA ILE A 5 18.06 5.21 2.15
C ILE A 5 18.90 3.94 1.99
N GLU A 6 18.31 2.76 2.17
CA GLU A 6 18.97 1.48 1.97
C GLU A 6 19.05 1.12 0.49
N PRO A 7 20.24 1.00 -0.14
CA PRO A 7 20.40 0.44 -1.48
C PRO A 7 19.92 -1.02 -1.56
N GLN A 8 19.76 -1.56 -2.76
CA GLN A 8 19.51 -2.98 -2.95
C GLN A 8 20.66 -3.80 -2.38
N SER A 9 20.33 -4.83 -1.63
CA SER A 9 21.28 -5.78 -1.08
C SER A 9 20.72 -7.21 -1.13
N ALA A 10 21.51 -8.15 -1.59
CA ALA A 10 21.16 -9.56 -1.64
C ALA A 10 22.38 -10.43 -1.34
N THR A 11 22.15 -11.53 -0.62
CA THR A 11 23.12 -12.60 -0.42
C THR A 11 22.55 -13.89 -0.99
N ALA A 12 23.31 -14.64 -1.76
CA ALA A 12 22.91 -15.94 -2.28
C ALA A 12 23.88 -17.03 -1.86
N LEU A 13 23.33 -18.22 -1.66
CA LEU A 13 24.10 -19.43 -1.31
C LEU A 13 23.44 -20.65 -1.95
N TRP A 14 24.20 -21.37 -2.76
CA TRP A 14 23.86 -22.72 -3.20
C TRP A 14 24.31 -23.76 -2.19
N SER A 15 23.55 -24.86 -2.07
CA SER A 15 24.01 -26.07 -1.37
C SER A 15 25.21 -26.68 -2.11
N GLU A 16 26.00 -27.48 -1.40
CA GLU A 16 27.20 -28.12 -1.96
C GLU A 16 26.89 -29.04 -3.18
N ASP A 17 25.68 -29.61 -3.18
CA ASP A 17 25.19 -30.49 -4.26
C ASP A 17 24.42 -29.72 -5.36
N ASP A 18 24.44 -28.41 -5.34
CA ASP A 18 23.68 -27.53 -6.25
C ASP A 18 22.16 -27.79 -6.32
N SER A 19 21.59 -28.48 -5.34
CA SER A 19 20.18 -28.85 -5.33
C SER A 19 19.26 -27.75 -4.74
N LYS A 20 19.82 -26.84 -3.92
CA LYS A 20 19.06 -25.79 -3.23
C LYS A 20 19.78 -24.45 -3.28
N LEU A 21 19.01 -23.40 -3.54
CA LEU A 21 19.44 -22.00 -3.52
C LEU A 21 18.73 -21.25 -2.39
N LYS A 22 19.48 -20.62 -1.50
CA LYS A 22 18.97 -19.67 -0.51
C LYS A 22 19.34 -18.25 -0.91
N ILE A 23 18.37 -17.33 -0.82
CA ILE A 23 18.57 -15.90 -1.09
C ILE A 23 18.04 -15.11 0.09
N TRP A 24 18.87 -14.26 0.65
CA TRP A 24 18.50 -13.23 1.64
C TRP A 24 18.50 -11.89 0.92
N CYS A 25 17.38 -11.16 0.92
CA CYS A 25 17.28 -9.87 0.24
C CYS A 25 16.33 -8.91 0.90
N SER A 26 16.61 -7.60 0.74
CA SER A 26 15.71 -6.51 1.10
C SER A 26 14.86 -6.11 -0.12
N ASN A 27 13.74 -6.81 -0.33
CA ASN A 27 12.84 -6.64 -1.48
C ASN A 27 11.39 -6.51 -1.01
N GLN A 28 10.51 -5.86 -1.79
CA GLN A 28 9.11 -5.65 -1.46
C GLN A 28 8.24 -6.91 -1.62
N GLY A 29 8.78 -8.01 -2.16
CA GLY A 29 8.05 -9.24 -2.40
C GLY A 29 8.94 -10.45 -2.62
N HIS A 30 9.33 -11.15 -1.56
CA HIS A 30 10.23 -12.29 -1.62
C HIS A 30 9.68 -13.47 -2.44
N PHE A 31 8.36 -13.65 -2.53
CA PHE A 31 7.76 -14.61 -3.46
C PHE A 31 7.92 -14.20 -4.92
N SER A 32 7.86 -12.90 -5.23
CA SER A 32 8.14 -12.39 -6.58
C SER A 32 9.58 -12.63 -6.94
N VAL A 33 10.52 -12.32 -6.04
CA VAL A 33 11.97 -12.63 -6.24
C VAL A 33 12.17 -14.10 -6.53
N ARG A 34 11.56 -15.00 -5.76
CA ARG A 34 11.66 -16.45 -5.99
C ARG A 34 11.23 -16.82 -7.41
N ASN A 35 10.08 -16.33 -7.84
CA ASN A 35 9.52 -16.66 -9.15
C ASN A 35 10.36 -16.05 -10.29
N GLU A 36 10.81 -14.81 -10.14
CA GLU A 36 11.66 -14.14 -11.15
C GLU A 36 13.04 -14.80 -11.28
N VAL A 37 13.68 -15.16 -10.16
CA VAL A 37 14.95 -15.87 -10.16
C VAL A 37 14.79 -17.27 -10.79
N SER A 38 13.69 -17.98 -10.48
CA SER A 38 13.37 -19.27 -11.10
C SER A 38 13.26 -19.13 -12.63
N ALA A 39 12.53 -18.15 -13.11
CA ALA A 39 12.36 -17.92 -14.54
C ALA A 39 13.67 -17.49 -15.24
N LEU A 40 14.46 -16.61 -14.61
CA LEU A 40 15.70 -16.10 -15.19
C LEU A 40 16.83 -17.14 -15.23
N LEU A 41 16.88 -18.04 -14.26
CA LEU A 41 17.92 -19.08 -14.19
C LEU A 41 17.46 -20.43 -14.76
N ASP A 42 16.21 -20.52 -15.20
CA ASP A 42 15.59 -21.76 -15.70
C ASP A 42 15.73 -22.94 -14.72
N ILE A 43 15.37 -22.68 -13.45
CA ILE A 43 15.40 -23.67 -12.36
C ILE A 43 14.05 -23.78 -11.67
N PRO A 44 13.67 -24.95 -11.13
CA PRO A 44 12.38 -25.11 -10.46
C PRO A 44 12.22 -24.18 -9.25
N VAL A 45 11.03 -23.61 -9.07
CA VAL A 45 10.68 -22.77 -7.91
C VAL A 45 10.98 -23.46 -6.58
N SER A 46 10.78 -24.79 -6.51
CA SER A 46 11.06 -25.62 -5.32
C SER A 46 12.55 -25.72 -4.95
N THR A 47 13.43 -25.32 -5.85
CA THR A 47 14.88 -25.23 -5.60
C THR A 47 15.23 -23.99 -4.77
N ILE A 48 14.38 -22.94 -4.81
CA ILE A 48 14.71 -21.60 -4.31
C ILE A 48 13.95 -21.29 -3.02
N LYS A 49 14.69 -20.96 -1.97
CA LYS A 49 14.18 -20.36 -0.75
C LYS A 49 14.60 -18.90 -0.65
N VAL A 50 13.65 -17.98 -0.57
CA VAL A 50 13.92 -16.55 -0.35
C VAL A 50 13.55 -16.17 1.08
N ILE A 51 14.50 -15.58 1.78
CA ILE A 51 14.41 -15.14 3.16
C ILE A 51 14.35 -13.61 3.13
N PRO A 52 13.20 -13.00 3.47
CA PRO A 52 13.09 -11.56 3.51
C PRO A 52 13.89 -10.98 4.67
N MET A 53 14.61 -9.91 4.39
CA MET A 53 15.33 -9.13 5.39
C MET A 53 14.57 -7.83 5.68
N GLU A 54 14.96 -7.12 6.73
CA GLU A 54 14.43 -5.77 6.97
C GLU A 54 14.71 -4.88 5.73
N ILE A 55 13.78 -3.98 5.45
CA ILE A 55 13.84 -3.15 4.25
C ILE A 55 13.87 -1.66 4.60
N GLY A 56 14.95 -0.99 4.24
CA GLY A 56 15.16 0.45 4.48
C GLY A 56 14.56 1.34 3.41
N GLY A 57 13.28 1.11 3.11
CA GLY A 57 12.50 1.78 2.08
C GLY A 57 12.57 1.07 0.72
N GLY A 58 11.54 1.28 -0.09
CA GLY A 58 11.44 0.68 -1.43
C GLY A 58 10.71 1.58 -2.41
N PHE A 59 9.53 2.07 -2.02
CA PHE A 59 8.68 3.00 -2.78
C PHE A 59 8.37 2.56 -4.21
N GLY A 60 8.48 1.25 -4.49
CA GLY A 60 8.33 0.67 -5.81
C GLY A 60 9.65 0.27 -6.48
N GLY A 61 10.79 0.76 -6.02
CA GLY A 61 12.11 0.46 -6.59
C GLY A 61 12.70 -0.90 -6.19
N LYS A 62 12.06 -1.61 -5.27
CA LYS A 62 12.48 -2.95 -4.81
C LYS A 62 11.38 -4.00 -5.02
N ILE A 63 10.58 -3.87 -6.08
CA ILE A 63 9.52 -4.85 -6.41
C ILE A 63 10.09 -6.02 -7.20
N THR A 64 10.88 -5.74 -8.23
CA THR A 64 11.50 -6.74 -9.10
C THR A 64 12.86 -7.16 -8.58
N ALA A 65 13.31 -8.36 -8.94
CA ALA A 65 14.67 -8.82 -8.69
C ALA A 65 15.65 -8.05 -9.59
N HIS A 66 16.71 -7.50 -9.00
CA HIS A 66 17.78 -6.81 -9.74
C HIS A 66 19.12 -7.53 -9.60
N ILE A 67 19.61 -7.67 -8.39
CA ILE A 67 20.93 -8.23 -8.08
C ILE A 67 20.85 -9.66 -7.58
N GLU A 68 19.67 -10.12 -7.17
CA GLU A 68 19.45 -11.46 -6.62
C GLU A 68 19.86 -12.58 -7.60
N PRO A 69 19.45 -12.54 -8.88
CA PRO A 69 19.89 -13.57 -9.84
C PRO A 69 21.41 -13.50 -10.12
N VAL A 70 22.00 -12.30 -10.08
CA VAL A 70 23.46 -12.13 -10.26
C VAL A 70 24.22 -12.75 -9.09
N ALA A 71 23.78 -12.46 -7.85
CA ALA A 71 24.35 -13.06 -6.65
C ALA A 71 24.23 -14.60 -6.67
N ALA A 72 23.09 -15.13 -7.15
CA ALA A 72 22.87 -16.56 -7.29
C ALA A 72 23.85 -17.22 -8.27
N ILE A 73 24.04 -16.62 -9.47
CA ILE A 73 25.00 -17.14 -10.47
C ILE A 73 26.45 -17.10 -9.94
N LEU A 74 26.83 -16.00 -9.30
CA LEU A 74 28.19 -15.86 -8.76
C LEU A 74 28.43 -16.82 -7.60
N SER A 75 27.43 -17.06 -6.74
CA SER A 75 27.50 -18.08 -5.68
C SER A 75 27.69 -19.47 -6.26
N LYS A 76 26.94 -19.83 -7.30
CA LYS A 76 27.12 -21.13 -7.98
C LYS A 76 28.51 -21.29 -8.56
N LYS A 77 29.02 -20.28 -9.26
CA LYS A 77 30.36 -20.32 -9.87
C LYS A 77 31.50 -20.38 -8.88
N SER A 78 31.35 -19.74 -7.72
CA SER A 78 32.40 -19.69 -6.69
C SER A 78 32.34 -20.85 -5.69
N GLY A 79 31.21 -21.57 -5.59
CA GLY A 79 30.92 -22.55 -4.53
C GLY A 79 30.87 -21.92 -3.14
N ARG A 80 30.59 -20.61 -3.02
CA ARG A 80 30.60 -19.83 -1.78
C ARG A 80 29.39 -18.91 -1.69
N PRO A 81 29.04 -18.47 -0.48
CA PRO A 81 28.04 -17.40 -0.35
C PRO A 81 28.58 -16.12 -0.99
N VAL A 82 27.71 -15.44 -1.76
CA VAL A 82 28.03 -14.17 -2.42
C VAL A 82 27.03 -13.12 -1.99
N LYS A 83 27.54 -12.00 -1.48
CA LYS A 83 26.75 -10.80 -1.16
C LYS A 83 27.04 -9.71 -2.16
N ILE A 84 25.99 -9.09 -2.71
CA ILE A 84 26.05 -7.89 -3.53
C ILE A 84 25.25 -6.80 -2.82
N SER A 85 25.83 -5.61 -2.72
CA SER A 85 25.15 -4.40 -2.28
C SER A 85 25.50 -3.28 -3.23
N LEU A 86 24.47 -2.61 -3.79
CA LEU A 86 24.69 -1.47 -4.66
C LEU A 86 25.10 -0.24 -3.85
N ASP A 87 25.90 0.61 -4.44
CA ASP A 87 26.07 1.98 -3.95
C ASP A 87 24.97 2.91 -4.50
N ARG A 88 24.95 4.16 -4.08
CA ARG A 88 23.91 5.11 -4.52
C ARG A 88 23.97 5.41 -6.01
N SER A 89 25.16 5.48 -6.58
CA SER A 89 25.35 5.71 -8.02
C SER A 89 24.83 4.52 -8.84
N GLU A 90 25.13 3.32 -8.40
CA GLU A 90 24.65 2.08 -9.03
C GLU A 90 23.12 1.96 -8.92
N VAL A 91 22.52 2.29 -7.78
CA VAL A 91 21.04 2.35 -7.66
C VAL A 91 20.43 3.27 -8.71
N LEU A 92 20.99 4.46 -8.91
CA LEU A 92 20.47 5.43 -9.88
C LEU A 92 20.69 5.03 -11.33
N GLN A 93 21.69 4.18 -11.62
CA GLN A 93 22.04 3.73 -12.96
C GLN A 93 21.42 2.37 -13.34
N CYS A 94 21.30 1.44 -12.39
CA CYS A 94 20.93 0.05 -12.67
C CYS A 94 19.47 -0.28 -12.34
N THR A 95 18.78 0.56 -11.56
CA THR A 95 17.36 0.34 -11.23
C THR A 95 16.45 1.29 -12.03
N GLY A 96 15.19 0.93 -12.17
CA GLY A 96 14.27 1.67 -13.02
C GLY A 96 13.86 3.04 -12.46
N PRO A 97 14.07 4.15 -13.18
CA PRO A 97 13.48 5.44 -12.85
C PRO A 97 11.95 5.40 -13.02
N THR A 98 11.24 6.37 -12.43
CA THR A 98 9.82 6.57 -12.81
C THR A 98 9.73 7.09 -14.25
N SER A 99 8.60 6.82 -14.89
CA SER A 99 8.36 7.27 -16.27
C SER A 99 8.34 8.81 -16.36
N GLY A 100 9.17 9.36 -17.22
CA GLY A 100 8.94 10.70 -17.76
C GLY A 100 7.79 10.66 -18.75
N GLY A 101 7.22 11.83 -19.10
CA GLY A 101 6.13 11.79 -20.07
C GLY A 101 5.55 13.15 -20.43
N ILE A 102 4.57 13.10 -21.34
CA ILE A 102 3.77 14.23 -21.78
C ILE A 102 2.31 13.89 -21.53
N VAL A 103 1.58 14.79 -20.87
CA VAL A 103 0.15 14.64 -20.63
C VAL A 103 -0.58 15.85 -21.23
N LYS A 104 -1.60 15.56 -22.02
CA LYS A 104 -2.44 16.58 -22.66
C LYS A 104 -3.87 16.43 -22.14
N ALA A 105 -4.26 17.27 -21.20
CA ALA A 105 -5.61 17.31 -20.64
C ALA A 105 -6.46 18.41 -21.30
N LYS A 106 -7.75 18.12 -21.51
CA LYS A 106 -8.77 19.09 -21.92
C LYS A 106 -10.04 18.83 -21.14
N ILE A 107 -10.68 19.91 -20.67
CA ILE A 107 -11.96 19.84 -19.95
C ILE A 107 -12.91 20.85 -20.56
N GLY A 108 -14.13 20.42 -20.87
CA GLY A 108 -15.25 21.27 -21.23
C GLY A 108 -16.18 21.47 -20.04
N ALA A 109 -16.50 22.74 -19.74
CA ALA A 109 -17.41 23.08 -18.66
C ALA A 109 -18.47 24.06 -19.15
N THR A 110 -19.64 24.08 -18.52
CA THR A 110 -20.63 25.13 -18.69
C THR A 110 -20.16 26.43 -18.04
N ASN A 111 -20.82 27.54 -18.32
CA ASN A 111 -20.52 28.83 -17.66
C ASN A 111 -20.75 28.80 -16.15
N GLU A 112 -21.62 27.90 -15.67
CA GLU A 112 -21.89 27.66 -14.26
C GLU A 112 -20.86 26.71 -13.62
N GLY A 113 -19.85 26.25 -14.37
CA GLY A 113 -18.76 25.42 -13.90
C GLY A 113 -19.07 23.91 -13.82
N LYS A 114 -20.14 23.40 -14.44
CA LYS A 114 -20.37 21.94 -14.49
C LYS A 114 -19.53 21.33 -15.63
N PHE A 115 -18.73 20.30 -15.33
CA PHE A 115 -17.95 19.57 -16.32
C PHE A 115 -18.87 18.70 -17.18
N ILE A 116 -18.73 18.76 -18.50
CA ILE A 116 -19.57 18.04 -19.46
C ILE A 116 -18.80 17.03 -20.30
N ALA A 117 -17.53 17.28 -20.54
CA ALA A 117 -16.67 16.37 -21.28
C ALA A 117 -15.20 16.59 -20.91
N ALA A 118 -14.38 15.55 -20.99
CA ALA A 118 -12.94 15.68 -20.86
C ALA A 118 -12.18 14.67 -21.70
N THR A 119 -10.97 15.04 -22.10
CA THR A 119 -10.01 14.13 -22.74
C THR A 119 -8.67 14.21 -22.06
N CYS A 120 -7.96 13.06 -21.97
CA CYS A 120 -6.58 13.02 -21.54
C CYS A 120 -5.79 12.08 -22.45
N ASN A 121 -4.75 12.62 -23.10
CA ASN A 121 -3.79 11.84 -23.84
C ASN A 121 -2.48 11.79 -23.05
N VAL A 122 -2.08 10.60 -22.65
CA VAL A 122 -0.92 10.35 -21.81
C VAL A 122 0.13 9.59 -22.62
N TYR A 123 1.35 10.10 -22.66
CA TYR A 123 2.50 9.48 -23.29
C TYR A 123 3.55 9.25 -22.20
N LEU A 124 3.83 8.00 -21.83
CA LEU A 124 4.84 7.67 -20.81
C LEU A 124 6.02 6.94 -21.41
N ASP A 125 7.22 7.37 -21.03
CA ASP A 125 8.46 6.68 -21.34
C ASP A 125 8.52 5.34 -20.61
N ALA A 126 8.67 4.24 -21.35
CA ALA A 126 8.81 2.90 -20.83
C ALA A 126 10.28 2.45 -20.67
N GLY A 127 11.21 3.22 -21.20
CA GLY A 127 12.59 2.79 -21.37
C GLY A 127 12.73 1.74 -22.50
N ALA A 128 13.72 0.88 -22.41
CA ALA A 128 14.05 -0.07 -23.47
C ALA A 128 13.04 -1.20 -23.68
N TYR A 129 12.11 -1.39 -22.75
CA TYR A 129 11.09 -2.44 -22.80
C TYR A 129 9.71 -1.87 -22.48
N PRO A 130 8.63 -2.35 -23.13
CA PRO A 130 7.26 -1.92 -22.84
C PRO A 130 6.86 -2.18 -21.37
N GLY A 131 5.81 -1.54 -20.92
CA GLY A 131 5.22 -1.69 -19.58
C GLY A 131 5.56 -0.54 -18.65
N SER A 132 5.36 0.72 -19.12
CA SER A 132 5.16 1.86 -18.21
C SER A 132 3.83 1.72 -17.49
N PHE A 133 3.61 2.55 -16.45
CA PHE A 133 2.34 2.54 -15.70
C PHE A 133 1.25 3.39 -16.40
N ILE A 134 1.13 3.23 -17.71
CA ILE A 134 0.23 4.03 -18.56
C ILE A 134 -1.25 3.82 -18.24
N GLU A 135 -1.65 2.57 -17.94
CA GLU A 135 -3.01 2.25 -17.56
C GLU A 135 -3.41 2.96 -16.27
N ASN A 136 -2.54 2.93 -15.25
CA ASN A 136 -2.79 3.62 -13.99
C ASN A 136 -2.88 5.14 -14.19
N ALA A 137 -2.00 5.73 -15.00
CA ALA A 137 -2.05 7.16 -15.33
C ALA A 137 -3.38 7.56 -15.99
N CYS A 138 -3.90 6.74 -16.90
CA CYS A 138 -5.20 6.97 -17.53
C CYS A 138 -6.35 6.82 -16.52
N ASN A 139 -6.39 5.71 -15.79
CA ASN A 139 -7.50 5.41 -14.87
C ASN A 139 -7.63 6.38 -13.71
N THR A 140 -6.53 7.04 -13.32
CA THR A 140 -6.53 8.01 -12.22
C THR A 140 -6.69 9.46 -12.66
N ALA A 141 -6.57 9.76 -13.95
CA ALA A 141 -6.53 11.14 -14.48
C ALA A 141 -7.70 12.03 -14.02
N TYR A 142 -8.92 11.54 -14.12
CA TYR A 142 -10.14 12.25 -13.72
C TYR A 142 -10.88 11.55 -12.57
N ALA A 143 -10.25 10.63 -11.88
CA ALA A 143 -10.90 9.85 -10.84
C ALA A 143 -11.60 10.66 -9.73
N PRO A 144 -11.13 11.88 -9.33
CA PRO A 144 -11.82 12.71 -8.37
C PRO A 144 -13.13 13.34 -8.88
N TYR A 145 -13.45 13.23 -10.18
CA TYR A 145 -14.52 14.01 -10.81
C TYR A 145 -15.62 13.15 -11.45
N ASP A 146 -16.85 13.64 -11.38
CA ASP A 146 -18.00 13.14 -12.13
C ASP A 146 -18.12 13.85 -13.47
N ILE A 147 -17.65 13.19 -14.54
CA ILE A 147 -17.66 13.73 -15.91
C ILE A 147 -18.38 12.75 -16.83
N PRO A 148 -19.52 13.14 -17.44
CA PRO A 148 -20.35 12.21 -18.20
C PRO A 148 -19.68 11.68 -19.48
N ASN A 149 -18.80 12.46 -20.10
CA ASN A 149 -18.13 12.11 -21.35
C ASN A 149 -16.61 12.16 -21.18
N LEU A 150 -15.97 10.99 -21.14
CA LEU A 150 -14.52 10.86 -20.97
C LEU A 150 -13.89 10.13 -22.16
N GLN A 151 -12.77 10.66 -22.66
CA GLN A 151 -11.89 9.95 -23.57
C GLN A 151 -10.47 9.96 -23.00
N LEU A 152 -9.94 8.78 -22.69
CA LEU A 152 -8.58 8.59 -22.22
C LEU A 152 -7.80 7.75 -23.21
N LYS A 153 -6.60 8.23 -23.59
CA LYS A 153 -5.69 7.53 -24.49
C LYS A 153 -4.31 7.47 -23.86
N GLY A 154 -3.79 6.28 -23.69
CA GLY A 154 -2.45 6.03 -23.17
C GLY A 154 -1.52 5.48 -24.24
N TYR A 155 -0.29 5.97 -24.28
CA TYR A 155 0.76 5.54 -25.18
C TYR A 155 1.98 5.14 -24.35
N ASP A 156 2.36 3.87 -24.44
CA ASP A 156 3.56 3.32 -23.84
C ASP A 156 4.72 3.50 -24.84
N VAL A 157 5.65 4.41 -24.55
CA VAL A 157 6.68 4.85 -25.50
C VAL A 157 8.00 4.16 -25.17
N VAL A 158 8.45 3.28 -26.02
CA VAL A 158 9.76 2.62 -25.89
C VAL A 158 10.88 3.57 -26.35
N THR A 159 11.94 3.67 -25.55
CA THR A 159 13.08 4.55 -25.78
C THR A 159 14.41 3.88 -25.42
N ASN A 160 15.53 4.43 -25.88
CA ASN A 160 16.88 3.95 -25.54
C ASN A 160 17.33 4.44 -24.15
N LYS A 161 16.56 4.10 -23.12
CA LYS A 161 16.83 4.42 -21.70
C LYS A 161 16.66 3.17 -20.85
N PRO A 162 17.13 3.16 -19.58
CA PRO A 162 16.83 2.09 -18.66
C PRO A 162 15.31 1.84 -18.55
N LYS A 163 14.90 0.57 -18.38
CA LYS A 163 13.50 0.20 -18.16
C LYS A 163 12.95 1.00 -17.00
N THR A 164 11.81 1.68 -17.19
CA THR A 164 11.16 2.42 -16.12
C THR A 164 10.52 1.48 -15.11
N GLY A 165 10.55 1.89 -13.85
CA GLY A 165 10.00 1.15 -12.71
C GLY A 165 8.91 1.92 -11.98
N ALA A 166 8.29 1.24 -11.02
CA ALA A 166 7.33 1.87 -10.16
C ALA A 166 7.98 2.90 -9.22
N TYR A 167 7.37 4.06 -9.07
CA TYR A 167 7.66 4.99 -7.99
C TYR A 167 6.35 5.54 -7.45
N ARG A 168 6.02 5.18 -6.20
CA ARG A 168 4.90 5.62 -5.35
C ARG A 168 3.74 6.28 -6.14
N ALA A 169 2.65 5.55 -6.34
CA ALA A 169 1.53 5.90 -7.22
C ALA A 169 1.94 6.12 -8.69
N PRO A 170 2.63 5.14 -9.34
CA PRO A 170 3.23 5.32 -10.66
C PRO A 170 2.18 5.75 -11.70
N GLY A 171 2.50 6.79 -12.48
CA GLY A 171 1.64 7.38 -13.49
C GLY A 171 0.62 8.39 -12.97
N THR A 172 0.11 8.24 -11.76
CA THR A 172 -0.91 9.13 -11.16
C THR A 172 -0.43 10.60 -11.06
N PRO A 173 0.77 10.91 -10.52
CA PRO A 173 1.23 12.29 -10.43
C PRO A 173 1.38 12.95 -11.80
N ASN A 174 1.74 12.20 -12.83
CA ASN A 174 1.89 12.71 -14.20
C ASN A 174 0.55 13.23 -14.73
N SER A 175 -0.52 12.44 -14.62
CA SER A 175 -1.85 12.83 -15.08
C SER A 175 -2.50 13.88 -14.17
N ALA A 176 -2.36 13.74 -12.86
CA ALA A 176 -2.92 14.68 -11.88
C ALA A 176 -2.40 16.11 -12.10
N LEU A 177 -1.11 16.30 -12.37
CA LEU A 177 -0.54 17.63 -12.66
C LEU A 177 -1.25 18.33 -13.81
N ALA A 178 -1.46 17.62 -14.92
CA ALA A 178 -2.10 18.21 -16.11
C ALA A 178 -3.60 18.47 -15.88
N VAL A 179 -4.29 17.54 -15.24
CA VAL A 179 -5.73 17.65 -14.98
C VAL A 179 -6.04 18.76 -13.99
N GLU A 180 -5.35 18.78 -12.85
CA GLU A 180 -5.58 19.78 -11.80
C GLU A 180 -5.20 21.19 -12.26
N THR A 181 -4.16 21.32 -13.10
CA THR A 181 -3.84 22.60 -13.77
C THR A 181 -4.98 23.06 -14.68
N ALA A 182 -5.56 22.17 -15.49
CA ALA A 182 -6.70 22.51 -16.34
C ALA A 182 -7.95 22.89 -15.54
N VAL A 183 -8.18 22.26 -14.39
CA VAL A 183 -9.27 22.62 -13.46
C VAL A 183 -9.04 24.02 -12.87
N ASP A 184 -7.82 24.34 -12.48
CA ASP A 184 -7.46 25.69 -11.99
C ASP A 184 -7.63 26.77 -13.06
N GLU A 185 -7.28 26.47 -14.30
CA GLU A 185 -7.52 27.40 -15.42
C GLU A 185 -9.00 27.69 -15.63
N ILE A 186 -9.87 26.68 -15.52
CA ILE A 186 -11.33 26.85 -15.58
C ILE A 186 -11.81 27.70 -14.41
N SER A 187 -11.36 27.40 -13.18
CA SER A 187 -11.69 28.17 -11.98
C SER A 187 -11.40 29.67 -12.17
N LYS A 188 -10.20 29.99 -12.61
CA LYS A 188 -9.77 31.36 -12.90
C LYS A 188 -10.60 32.02 -14.00
N LYS A 189 -10.85 31.31 -15.10
CA LYS A 189 -11.61 31.82 -16.26
C LYS A 189 -13.07 32.11 -15.94
N LEU A 190 -13.69 31.24 -15.14
CA LEU A 190 -15.09 31.39 -14.73
C LEU A 190 -15.25 32.24 -13.47
N LYS A 191 -14.14 32.59 -12.79
CA LYS A 191 -14.11 33.29 -11.47
C LYS A 191 -14.93 32.53 -10.42
N ILE A 192 -14.84 31.21 -10.43
CA ILE A 192 -15.43 30.33 -9.43
C ILE A 192 -14.31 29.92 -8.49
N ASP A 193 -14.59 29.91 -7.20
CA ASP A 193 -13.64 29.43 -6.20
C ASP A 193 -13.12 28.01 -6.54
N PRO A 194 -11.80 27.74 -6.43
CA PRO A 194 -11.21 26.48 -6.85
C PRO A 194 -11.71 25.25 -6.10
N VAL A 195 -12.08 25.38 -4.81
CA VAL A 195 -12.65 24.26 -4.03
C VAL A 195 -14.12 24.06 -4.42
N HIS A 196 -14.88 25.14 -4.53
CA HIS A 196 -16.29 25.07 -4.93
C HIS A 196 -16.46 24.50 -6.34
N LEU A 197 -15.57 24.85 -7.29
CA LEU A 197 -15.59 24.25 -8.64
C LEU A 197 -15.34 22.75 -8.59
N ARG A 198 -14.35 22.30 -7.80
CA ARG A 198 -14.02 20.89 -7.61
C ARG A 198 -15.15 20.14 -6.92
N LEU A 199 -15.71 20.70 -5.86
CA LEU A 199 -16.82 20.11 -5.11
C LEU A 199 -18.08 19.94 -5.98
N LYS A 200 -18.39 20.94 -6.82
CA LYS A 200 -19.52 20.90 -7.78
C LYS A 200 -19.42 19.72 -8.75
N ASN A 201 -18.21 19.25 -9.02
CA ASN A 201 -17.91 18.18 -9.97
C ASN A 201 -17.30 16.96 -9.31
N ALA A 202 -17.27 16.89 -7.98
CA ALA A 202 -16.67 15.78 -7.25
C ALA A 202 -17.36 14.46 -7.58
N ALA A 203 -16.57 13.40 -7.69
CA ALA A 203 -17.08 12.05 -7.75
C ALA A 203 -17.76 11.67 -6.42
N ASP A 204 -18.80 10.86 -6.50
CA ASP A 204 -19.55 10.36 -5.36
C ASP A 204 -20.02 8.92 -5.64
N LYS A 205 -20.69 8.32 -4.68
CA LYS A 205 -21.36 7.02 -4.87
C LYS A 205 -22.20 7.03 -6.15
N GLY A 206 -21.97 6.03 -6.99
CA GLY A 206 -22.68 5.89 -8.26
C GLY A 206 -21.99 6.56 -9.46
N THR A 207 -20.97 7.39 -9.25
CA THR A 207 -20.18 7.95 -10.36
C THR A 207 -19.46 6.82 -11.11
N ARG A 208 -19.53 6.88 -12.45
CA ARG A 208 -18.84 5.93 -13.32
C ARG A 208 -17.39 6.33 -13.53
N LYS A 209 -16.47 5.43 -13.24
CA LYS A 209 -15.03 5.61 -13.48
C LYS A 209 -14.68 5.48 -14.96
N ALA A 210 -13.44 5.85 -15.29
CA ALA A 210 -12.90 5.75 -16.63
C ALA A 210 -12.89 4.31 -17.22
N ASP A 211 -12.69 3.31 -16.37
CA ASP A 211 -12.74 1.88 -16.72
C ASP A 211 -14.17 1.31 -16.83
N GLY A 212 -15.19 2.15 -16.65
CA GLY A 212 -16.60 1.79 -16.71
C GLY A 212 -17.18 1.24 -15.40
N THR A 213 -16.37 1.00 -14.38
CA THR A 213 -16.85 0.57 -13.07
C THR A 213 -17.51 1.73 -12.30
N ILE A 214 -18.36 1.38 -11.34
CA ILE A 214 -19.11 2.36 -10.54
C ILE A 214 -18.48 2.47 -9.16
N TYR A 215 -18.32 3.71 -8.67
CA TYR A 215 -17.86 3.91 -7.31
C TYR A 215 -18.89 3.40 -6.29
N PRO A 216 -18.44 2.63 -5.30
CA PRO A 216 -19.23 2.38 -4.09
C PRO A 216 -19.34 3.67 -3.28
N GLU A 217 -19.67 3.59 -2.01
CA GLU A 217 -19.53 4.70 -1.10
C GLU A 217 -18.06 5.14 -0.99
N ILE A 218 -17.78 6.43 -1.18
CA ILE A 218 -16.44 7.02 -1.21
C ILE A 218 -16.41 8.34 -0.46
N GLY A 219 -15.24 8.74 0.04
CA GLY A 219 -15.06 9.94 0.86
C GLY A 219 -14.69 11.21 0.09
N MET A 220 -14.78 11.28 -1.23
CA MET A 220 -14.31 12.45 -2.00
C MET A 220 -15.02 13.75 -1.60
N VAL A 221 -16.34 13.74 -1.52
CA VAL A 221 -17.14 14.91 -1.13
C VAL A 221 -16.84 15.32 0.31
N ALA A 222 -16.74 14.39 1.24
CA ALA A 222 -16.38 14.66 2.63
C ALA A 222 -14.98 15.27 2.75
N THR A 223 -14.01 14.72 2.02
CA THR A 223 -12.63 15.25 1.95
C THR A 223 -12.60 16.68 1.41
N ALA A 224 -13.37 16.97 0.35
CA ALA A 224 -13.47 18.31 -0.20
C ALA A 224 -14.12 19.33 0.76
N ASN A 225 -15.16 18.92 1.49
CA ASN A 225 -15.79 19.76 2.52
C ASN A 225 -14.84 20.07 3.68
N SER A 226 -14.02 19.11 4.10
CA SER A 226 -13.01 19.33 5.15
C SER A 226 -12.00 20.42 4.78
N VAL A 227 -11.76 20.66 3.48
CA VAL A 227 -10.94 21.79 3.01
C VAL A 227 -11.60 23.13 3.34
N LEU A 228 -12.91 23.25 3.06
CA LEU A 228 -13.67 24.50 3.31
C LEU A 228 -13.76 24.85 4.81
N GLU A 229 -13.80 23.84 5.66
CA GLU A 229 -13.91 23.99 7.11
C GLU A 229 -12.57 24.29 7.80
N HIS A 230 -11.45 24.09 7.12
CA HIS A 230 -10.12 24.21 7.72
C HIS A 230 -9.60 25.65 7.68
N GLN A 231 -8.97 26.10 8.76
CA GLN A 231 -8.41 27.44 8.89
C GLN A 231 -7.43 27.82 7.77
N HIS A 232 -6.63 26.87 7.27
CA HIS A 232 -5.70 27.12 6.17
C HIS A 232 -6.40 27.66 4.92
N TYR A 233 -7.63 27.23 4.66
CA TYR A 233 -8.40 27.70 3.51
C TYR A 233 -8.90 29.14 3.70
N SER A 234 -9.39 29.48 4.89
CA SER A 234 -9.99 30.77 5.21
C SER A 234 -8.97 31.88 5.55
N GLU A 235 -7.77 31.51 5.97
CA GLU A 235 -6.71 32.47 6.31
C GLU A 235 -6.12 33.14 5.06
N SER A 236 -5.72 34.39 5.21
CA SER A 236 -5.00 35.13 4.17
C SER A 236 -3.66 34.48 3.84
N LEU A 237 -3.18 34.70 2.61
CA LEU A 237 -1.82 34.36 2.27
C LEU A 237 -0.84 35.14 3.16
N PRO A 238 0.27 34.51 3.58
CA PRO A 238 1.32 35.22 4.30
C PRO A 238 1.99 36.29 3.42
N GLU A 239 2.58 37.29 4.05
CA GLU A 239 3.40 38.26 3.32
C GLU A 239 4.66 37.59 2.77
N PRO A 240 5.14 37.98 1.58
CA PRO A 240 6.36 37.44 1.02
C PRO A 240 7.57 37.77 1.89
N SER A 241 8.53 36.86 2.00
CA SER A 241 9.72 37.02 2.83
C SER A 241 10.63 38.18 2.41
N ASN A 242 10.56 38.60 1.14
CA ASN A 242 11.21 39.80 0.61
C ASN A 242 10.57 40.26 -0.71
N LYS A 243 11.05 41.40 -1.27
CA LYS A 243 10.45 42.02 -2.48
C LYS A 243 10.58 41.21 -3.76
N SER A 244 11.58 40.31 -3.85
CA SER A 244 11.77 39.45 -5.01
C SER A 244 10.86 38.20 -4.98
N PHE A 245 10.23 37.93 -3.84
CA PHE A 245 9.31 36.80 -3.71
C PHE A 245 7.85 37.17 -4.01
N LYS A 246 7.12 36.22 -4.59
CA LYS A 246 5.68 36.27 -4.75
C LYS A 246 5.07 35.07 -4.07
N VAL A 247 3.99 35.28 -3.34
CA VAL A 247 3.25 34.22 -2.64
C VAL A 247 2.04 33.78 -3.46
N GLY A 248 1.68 32.51 -3.29
CA GLY A 248 0.50 31.94 -3.94
C GLY A 248 -0.04 30.74 -3.20
N ARG A 249 -1.32 30.49 -3.34
CA ARG A 249 -2.01 29.30 -2.85
C ARG A 249 -2.42 28.41 -4.03
N GLY A 250 -2.10 27.12 -3.93
CA GLY A 250 -2.54 26.08 -4.84
C GLY A 250 -3.44 25.07 -4.15
N ILE A 251 -4.40 24.53 -4.89
CA ILE A 251 -5.33 23.50 -4.44
C ILE A 251 -5.38 22.41 -5.48
N ALA A 252 -5.30 21.15 -5.06
CA ALA A 252 -5.44 20.02 -5.95
C ALA A 252 -6.17 18.87 -5.26
N PHE A 253 -6.94 18.10 -6.05
CA PHE A 253 -7.53 16.84 -5.61
C PHE A 253 -6.72 15.66 -6.15
N GLY A 254 -6.79 14.54 -5.45
CA GLY A 254 -6.05 13.35 -5.83
C GLY A 254 -6.83 12.08 -5.58
N TYR A 255 -6.40 11.03 -6.26
CA TYR A 255 -6.93 9.69 -6.12
C TYR A 255 -5.81 8.66 -6.22
N SER A 256 -5.87 7.65 -5.38
CA SER A 256 -5.02 6.47 -5.48
C SER A 256 -5.87 5.22 -5.42
N GLY A 257 -5.78 4.38 -6.45
CA GLY A 257 -6.37 3.06 -6.43
C GLY A 257 -5.60 2.12 -5.51
N ASN A 258 -6.30 1.15 -4.92
CA ASN A 258 -5.69 0.06 -4.17
C ASN A 258 -5.63 -1.20 -5.01
N ILE A 259 -4.51 -1.93 -4.90
CA ILE A 259 -4.33 -3.20 -5.60
C ILE A 259 -4.86 -4.34 -4.71
N ASN A 260 -5.58 -5.27 -5.31
CA ASN A 260 -5.98 -6.54 -4.67
C ASN A 260 -4.79 -7.50 -4.60
N GLY A 261 -4.94 -8.60 -3.87
CA GLY A 261 -3.93 -9.65 -3.87
C GLY A 261 -4.07 -10.67 -2.76
N ALA A 262 -3.35 -11.77 -2.94
CA ALA A 262 -3.32 -12.86 -1.98
C ALA A 262 -2.46 -12.51 -0.76
N ALA A 263 -2.88 -13.02 0.41
CA ALA A 263 -2.13 -12.94 1.65
C ALA A 263 -2.39 -14.18 2.52
N THR A 264 -1.35 -14.59 3.25
CA THR A 264 -1.41 -15.69 4.23
C THR A 264 -0.88 -15.20 5.58
N VAL A 265 -1.60 -15.54 6.64
CA VAL A 265 -1.21 -15.30 8.03
C VAL A 265 -1.46 -16.58 8.85
N ILE A 266 -0.53 -16.88 9.75
CA ILE A 266 -0.63 -17.99 10.72
C ILE A 266 -0.41 -17.41 12.12
N GLY A 267 -1.26 -17.81 13.08
CA GLY A 267 -1.15 -17.40 14.48
C GLY A 267 -0.99 -18.62 15.37
N ASN A 268 0.02 -18.63 16.23
CA ASN A 268 0.25 -19.67 17.22
C ASN A 268 0.05 -19.09 18.62
N VAL A 269 -0.89 -19.65 19.36
CA VAL A 269 -1.11 -19.28 20.78
C VAL A 269 -0.03 -19.93 21.64
N VAL A 270 0.60 -19.14 22.50
CA VAL A 270 1.67 -19.55 23.42
C VAL A 270 1.11 -19.64 24.85
N GLU A 271 1.64 -20.51 25.68
CA GLU A 271 1.14 -20.85 27.04
C GLU A 271 1.13 -19.63 27.98
N ASP A 272 1.97 -18.63 27.73
CA ASP A 272 2.06 -17.40 28.54
C ASP A 272 0.98 -16.37 28.21
N GLY A 273 0.12 -16.64 27.21
CA GLY A 273 -0.91 -15.74 26.73
C GLY A 273 -0.43 -14.77 25.66
N THR A 274 0.73 -15.04 25.04
CA THR A 274 1.16 -14.32 23.83
C THR A 274 0.79 -15.07 22.56
N ILE A 275 0.88 -14.41 21.40
CA ILE A 275 0.64 -15.02 20.09
C ILE A 275 1.81 -14.69 19.16
N THR A 276 2.43 -15.72 18.59
CA THR A 276 3.33 -15.54 17.45
C THR A 276 2.51 -15.44 16.17
N LEU A 277 2.54 -14.28 15.52
CA LEU A 277 1.80 -14.00 14.28
C LEU A 277 2.76 -13.99 13.10
N ILE A 278 2.66 -14.99 12.22
CA ILE A 278 3.55 -15.20 11.09
C ILE A 278 2.84 -14.70 9.82
N THR A 279 3.49 -13.81 9.07
CA THR A 279 2.96 -13.26 7.81
C THR A 279 3.94 -13.48 6.65
N GLY A 280 3.40 -13.65 5.43
CA GLY A 280 4.19 -13.59 4.21
C GLY A 280 4.40 -12.17 3.67
N ALA A 281 3.90 -11.13 4.35
CA ALA A 281 4.03 -9.75 3.91
C ALA A 281 5.36 -9.14 4.38
N VAL A 282 6.18 -8.69 3.44
CA VAL A 282 7.37 -7.89 3.78
C VAL A 282 6.94 -6.58 4.43
N ASP A 283 7.58 -6.24 5.54
CA ASP A 283 7.35 -4.98 6.24
C ASP A 283 8.18 -3.84 5.62
N ILE A 284 7.49 -2.94 4.95
CA ILE A 284 8.08 -1.75 4.33
C ILE A 284 7.96 -0.49 5.21
N GLY A 285 7.53 -0.66 6.47
CA GLY A 285 7.37 0.38 7.48
C GLY A 285 6.00 0.29 8.17
N GLY A 286 5.93 -0.45 9.32
CA GLY A 286 4.75 -0.55 10.16
C GLY A 286 3.68 -1.58 9.75
N THR A 287 3.90 -2.38 8.72
CA THR A 287 2.94 -3.41 8.30
C THR A 287 2.71 -4.46 9.38
N ARG A 288 3.77 -4.94 10.05
CA ARG A 288 3.69 -5.91 11.14
C ARG A 288 2.81 -5.42 12.29
N ILE A 289 3.02 -4.18 12.72
CA ILE A 289 2.23 -3.56 13.82
C ILE A 289 0.76 -3.42 13.41
N SER A 290 0.48 -2.94 12.20
CA SER A 290 -0.89 -2.79 11.71
C SER A 290 -1.63 -4.13 11.63
N ILE A 291 -0.96 -5.20 11.22
CA ILE A 291 -1.53 -6.55 11.17
C ILE A 291 -1.80 -7.08 12.60
N ALA A 292 -0.86 -6.86 13.52
CA ALA A 292 -1.01 -7.24 14.93
C ALA A 292 -2.20 -6.54 15.59
N GLN A 293 -2.39 -5.25 15.35
CA GLN A 293 -3.55 -4.49 15.86
C GLN A 293 -4.88 -5.03 15.32
N GLN A 294 -4.96 -5.28 14.02
CA GLN A 294 -6.18 -5.83 13.40
C GLN A 294 -6.50 -7.24 13.91
N PHE A 295 -5.48 -8.06 14.14
CA PHE A 295 -5.63 -9.38 14.75
C PHE A 295 -6.12 -9.28 16.20
N ALA A 296 -5.47 -8.46 17.01
CA ALA A 296 -5.77 -8.29 18.44
C ALA A 296 -7.19 -7.76 18.69
N GLU A 297 -7.67 -6.84 17.81
CA GLU A 297 -9.04 -6.30 17.91
C GLU A 297 -10.10 -7.40 17.81
N VAL A 298 -9.90 -8.43 16.99
CA VAL A 298 -10.85 -9.56 16.85
C VAL A 298 -10.96 -10.39 18.11
N LEU A 299 -9.83 -10.61 18.79
CA LEU A 299 -9.80 -11.35 20.05
C LEU A 299 -10.11 -10.48 21.27
N GLY A 300 -10.07 -9.16 21.12
CA GLY A 300 -10.25 -8.21 22.22
C GLY A 300 -9.11 -8.27 23.25
N ILE A 301 -7.87 -8.49 22.77
CA ILE A 301 -6.66 -8.54 23.59
C ILE A 301 -5.72 -7.37 23.28
N ASP A 302 -4.76 -7.10 24.16
CA ASP A 302 -3.77 -6.05 23.95
C ASP A 302 -2.87 -6.41 22.75
N PRO A 303 -2.68 -5.51 21.78
CA PRO A 303 -1.79 -5.72 20.64
C PRO A 303 -0.32 -6.04 21.03
N THR A 304 0.13 -5.63 22.21
CA THR A 304 1.46 -5.93 22.73
C THR A 304 1.69 -7.41 23.04
N LEU A 305 0.62 -8.20 23.14
CA LEU A 305 0.70 -9.66 23.28
C LEU A 305 0.96 -10.36 21.94
N ILE A 306 0.92 -9.64 20.84
CA ILE A 306 1.15 -10.21 19.50
C ILE A 306 2.59 -9.97 19.07
N ASN A 307 3.30 -11.03 18.72
CA ASN A 307 4.67 -11.02 18.21
C ASN A 307 4.69 -11.26 16.70
N PRO A 308 4.59 -10.21 15.86
CA PRO A 308 4.51 -10.37 14.42
C PRO A 308 5.89 -10.62 13.79
N THR A 309 5.99 -11.65 12.95
CA THR A 309 7.21 -12.02 12.21
C THR A 309 6.92 -12.19 10.73
N VAL A 310 7.94 -11.98 9.87
CA VAL A 310 7.86 -12.24 8.42
C VAL A 310 8.56 -13.56 8.13
N ALA A 311 7.84 -14.48 7.49
CA ALA A 311 8.37 -15.81 7.14
C ALA A 311 9.05 -15.80 5.76
N ASP A 312 9.90 -16.81 5.55
CA ASP A 312 10.47 -17.11 4.24
C ASP A 312 9.48 -17.85 3.31
N THR A 313 9.86 -18.07 2.06
CA THR A 313 9.00 -18.67 1.04
C THR A 313 8.64 -20.15 1.25
N ASP A 314 9.31 -20.85 2.17
CA ASP A 314 9.03 -22.27 2.47
C ASP A 314 8.15 -22.39 3.72
N SER A 315 8.15 -21.38 4.61
CA SER A 315 7.55 -21.46 5.95
C SER A 315 6.10 -20.91 5.98
N ILE A 316 5.63 -20.30 4.91
CA ILE A 316 4.28 -19.74 4.81
C ILE A 316 3.74 -19.85 3.38
N GLY A 317 2.41 -19.79 3.23
CA GLY A 317 1.76 -19.71 1.92
C GLY A 317 2.03 -18.41 1.16
N TYR A 318 1.77 -18.45 -0.14
CA TYR A 318 2.00 -17.32 -1.03
C TYR A 318 1.35 -16.03 -0.52
N THR A 319 2.15 -14.97 -0.51
CA THR A 319 1.69 -13.60 -0.26
C THR A 319 2.24 -12.69 -1.35
N SER A 320 1.35 -11.93 -1.97
CA SER A 320 1.73 -10.97 -3.01
C SER A 320 2.55 -9.81 -2.43
N ALA A 321 3.41 -9.20 -3.25
CA ALA A 321 4.31 -8.12 -2.83
C ALA A 321 3.60 -6.98 -2.08
N SER A 322 4.34 -6.28 -1.21
CA SER A 322 3.87 -5.08 -0.51
C SER A 322 3.92 -3.88 -1.45
N VAL A 323 2.87 -3.72 -2.27
CA VAL A 323 2.74 -2.72 -3.33
C VAL A 323 1.31 -2.20 -3.42
N GLY A 324 1.11 -1.07 -4.13
CA GLY A 324 -0.20 -0.57 -4.54
C GLY A 324 -1.14 -0.26 -3.38
N SER A 325 -0.60 0.18 -2.24
CA SER A 325 -1.34 0.52 -1.01
C SER A 325 -2.24 -0.61 -0.48
N SER A 326 -1.86 -1.87 -0.75
CA SER A 326 -2.67 -3.05 -0.42
C SER A 326 -2.26 -3.77 0.86
N ALA A 327 -1.05 -3.48 1.40
CA ALA A 327 -0.46 -4.29 2.46
C ALA A 327 -1.33 -4.36 3.73
N SER A 328 -1.79 -3.23 4.27
CA SER A 328 -2.64 -3.19 5.47
C SER A 328 -4.00 -3.84 5.24
N HIS A 329 -4.60 -3.67 4.04
CA HIS A 329 -5.90 -4.26 3.73
C HIS A 329 -5.82 -5.79 3.58
N LYS A 330 -4.99 -6.30 2.64
CA LYS A 330 -4.97 -7.73 2.34
C LYS A 330 -4.41 -8.58 3.48
N ASN A 331 -3.33 -8.11 4.12
CA ASN A 331 -2.74 -8.86 5.23
C ASN A 331 -3.55 -8.71 6.52
N GLY A 332 -4.18 -7.53 6.73
CA GLY A 332 -5.15 -7.33 7.80
C GLY A 332 -6.38 -8.23 7.65
N TRP A 333 -6.87 -8.42 6.42
CA TRP A 333 -7.96 -9.36 6.15
C TRP A 333 -7.56 -10.81 6.44
N ALA A 334 -6.33 -11.22 6.07
CA ALA A 334 -5.79 -12.53 6.44
C ALA A 334 -5.61 -12.68 7.95
N ALA A 335 -5.14 -11.62 8.63
CA ALA A 335 -5.03 -11.61 10.09
C ALA A 335 -6.40 -11.71 10.78
N TYR A 336 -7.40 -11.00 10.27
CA TYR A 336 -8.79 -11.11 10.74
C TYR A 336 -9.31 -12.54 10.64
N GLN A 337 -9.14 -13.21 9.48
CA GLN A 337 -9.56 -14.61 9.30
C GLN A 337 -8.79 -15.56 10.23
N CYS A 338 -7.49 -15.34 10.41
CA CYS A 338 -6.67 -16.11 11.33
C CYS A 338 -7.16 -15.95 12.79
N ALA A 339 -7.51 -14.75 13.19
CA ALA A 339 -8.04 -14.50 14.54
C ALA A 339 -9.42 -15.12 14.75
N LEU A 340 -10.28 -15.14 13.73
CA LEU A 340 -11.57 -15.86 13.79
C LEU A 340 -11.38 -17.36 13.93
N ASP A 341 -10.43 -17.95 13.21
CA ASP A 341 -10.10 -19.37 13.33
C ASP A 341 -9.58 -19.73 14.74
N ILE A 342 -8.68 -18.91 15.30
CA ILE A 342 -8.24 -19.06 16.70
C ILE A 342 -9.41 -18.92 17.67
N LYS A 343 -10.26 -17.92 17.47
CA LYS A 343 -11.43 -17.71 18.33
C LYS A 343 -12.35 -18.90 18.36
N ASP A 344 -12.63 -19.49 17.21
CA ASP A 344 -13.45 -20.72 17.09
C ASP A 344 -12.84 -21.91 17.84
N GLN A 345 -11.51 -22.08 17.75
CA GLN A 345 -10.76 -23.12 18.46
C GLN A 345 -10.73 -22.87 19.99
N LEU A 346 -10.62 -21.60 20.43
CA LEU A 346 -10.70 -21.23 21.85
C LEU A 346 -12.08 -21.54 22.43
N GLU A 347 -13.17 -21.18 21.71
CA GLU A 347 -14.54 -21.47 22.12
C GLU A 347 -14.80 -22.99 22.21
N GLU A 348 -14.28 -23.78 21.28
CA GLU A 348 -14.35 -25.24 21.33
C GLU A 348 -13.55 -25.80 22.50
N ARG A 349 -12.36 -25.27 22.79
CA ARG A 349 -11.52 -25.70 23.89
C ARG A 349 -12.22 -25.46 25.23
N VAL A 350 -12.78 -24.27 25.41
CA VAL A 350 -13.48 -23.87 26.63
C VAL A 350 -14.76 -24.70 26.82
N SER A 351 -15.49 -25.02 25.76
CA SER A 351 -16.67 -25.87 25.87
C SER A 351 -16.32 -27.26 26.45
N LYS A 352 -15.18 -27.81 26.09
CA LYS A 352 -14.67 -29.08 26.63
C LYS A 352 -14.21 -28.96 28.09
N ILE A 353 -13.54 -27.84 28.45
CA ILE A 353 -13.09 -27.60 29.82
C ILE A 353 -14.26 -27.46 30.78
N TRP A 354 -15.33 -26.77 30.36
CA TRP A 354 -16.52 -26.53 31.19
C TRP A 354 -17.58 -27.62 31.07
N ASP A 355 -17.42 -28.58 30.17
CA ASP A 355 -18.41 -29.63 29.84
C ASP A 355 -19.77 -29.03 29.46
N VAL A 356 -19.74 -28.05 28.54
CA VAL A 356 -20.93 -27.33 28.04
C VAL A 356 -20.98 -27.33 26.51
N PRO A 357 -22.15 -27.20 25.89
CA PRO A 357 -22.23 -27.09 24.43
C PRO A 357 -21.48 -25.86 23.91
N LYS A 358 -20.76 -26.01 22.77
CA LYS A 358 -19.93 -24.93 22.16
C LYS A 358 -20.74 -23.66 21.87
N ASP A 359 -21.99 -23.77 21.44
CA ASP A 359 -22.89 -22.65 21.13
C ASP A 359 -23.26 -21.82 22.36
N THR A 360 -23.05 -22.34 23.57
CA THR A 360 -23.22 -21.62 24.84
C THR A 360 -21.98 -20.85 25.26
N VAL A 361 -20.84 -21.03 24.61
CA VAL A 361 -19.59 -20.30 24.87
C VAL A 361 -19.46 -19.15 23.89
N ILE A 362 -18.93 -18.01 24.32
CA ILE A 362 -18.50 -16.90 23.50
C ILE A 362 -17.15 -16.41 23.95
N PHE A 363 -16.23 -16.21 23.00
CA PHE A 363 -14.97 -15.54 23.27
C PHE A 363 -15.07 -14.06 22.84
N LYS A 364 -14.97 -13.16 23.80
CA LYS A 364 -15.12 -11.71 23.59
C LYS A 364 -14.28 -10.93 24.59
N ASP A 365 -13.70 -9.80 24.16
CA ASP A 365 -12.92 -8.89 24.99
C ASP A 365 -11.82 -9.64 25.81
N GLY A 366 -11.09 -10.55 25.13
CA GLY A 366 -10.01 -11.34 25.72
C GLY A 366 -10.44 -12.37 26.76
N ARG A 367 -11.71 -12.78 26.76
CA ARG A 367 -12.28 -13.73 27.74
C ARG A 367 -13.26 -14.69 27.07
N ALA A 368 -13.24 -15.93 27.52
CA ALA A 368 -14.32 -16.87 27.29
C ALA A 368 -15.41 -16.66 28.37
N ILE A 369 -16.66 -16.65 27.95
CA ILE A 369 -17.84 -16.39 28.80
C ILE A 369 -18.91 -17.39 28.44
N SER A 370 -19.56 -18.03 29.44
CA SER A 370 -20.75 -18.83 29.21
C SER A 370 -21.99 -17.92 29.06
N LYS A 371 -22.83 -18.21 28.06
CA LYS A 371 -24.12 -17.53 27.87
C LYS A 371 -25.19 -17.96 28.86
N THR A 372 -24.99 -19.11 29.51
CA THR A 372 -25.96 -19.76 30.40
C THR A 372 -25.60 -19.71 31.87
N ASP A 373 -24.31 -19.56 32.20
CA ASP A 373 -23.81 -19.45 33.58
C ASP A 373 -22.81 -18.30 33.71
N SER A 374 -23.21 -17.21 34.34
CA SER A 374 -22.38 -16.03 34.53
C SER A 374 -21.12 -16.23 35.42
N LYS A 375 -21.02 -17.37 36.10
CA LYS A 375 -19.83 -17.75 36.90
C LYS A 375 -18.71 -18.36 36.06
N LEU A 376 -19.06 -18.86 34.87
CA LEU A 376 -18.09 -19.47 33.95
C LEU A 376 -17.48 -18.37 33.06
N ILE A 377 -16.37 -17.85 33.55
CA ILE A 377 -15.54 -16.84 32.86
C ILE A 377 -14.09 -17.31 32.97
N MET A 378 -13.34 -17.23 31.86
CA MET A 378 -11.92 -17.55 31.79
C MET A 378 -11.21 -16.55 30.90
N SER A 379 -10.13 -15.94 31.38
CA SER A 379 -9.33 -15.02 30.59
C SER A 379 -8.52 -15.76 29.50
N PHE A 380 -8.10 -15.03 28.46
CA PHE A 380 -7.24 -15.57 27.42
C PHE A 380 -5.95 -16.18 28.00
N LYS A 381 -5.32 -15.51 28.97
CA LYS A 381 -4.10 -15.98 29.62
C LYS A 381 -4.31 -17.28 30.41
N GLU A 382 -5.40 -17.37 31.19
CA GLU A 382 -5.74 -18.61 31.91
C GLU A 382 -5.98 -19.76 30.94
N LEU A 383 -6.75 -19.53 29.88
CA LEU A 383 -7.00 -20.54 28.85
C LEU A 383 -5.70 -20.99 28.17
N SER A 384 -4.83 -20.04 27.82
CA SER A 384 -3.56 -20.33 27.16
C SER A 384 -2.65 -21.21 28.02
N SER A 385 -2.63 -21.00 29.35
CA SER A 385 -1.82 -21.83 30.27
C SER A 385 -2.31 -23.28 30.41
N LEU A 386 -3.52 -23.58 29.98
CA LEU A 386 -4.12 -24.92 30.05
C LEU A 386 -4.04 -25.70 28.72
N LEU A 387 -3.43 -25.15 27.67
CA LEU A 387 -3.45 -25.74 26.33
C LEU A 387 -2.88 -27.15 26.30
N ASP A 388 -1.75 -27.40 26.96
CA ASP A 388 -1.06 -28.70 26.98
C ASP A 388 -1.90 -29.77 27.65
N GLU A 389 -2.63 -29.42 28.71
CA GLU A 389 -3.48 -30.34 29.47
C GLU A 389 -4.83 -30.60 28.82
N THR A 390 -5.26 -29.70 27.91
CA THR A 390 -6.64 -29.69 27.38
C THR A 390 -6.73 -30.03 25.90
N GLY A 391 -5.67 -30.53 25.27
CA GLY A 391 -5.68 -31.00 23.89
C GLY A 391 -4.63 -30.39 22.98
N GLY A 392 -3.57 -29.78 23.54
CA GLY A 392 -2.41 -29.30 22.82
C GLY A 392 -2.55 -27.89 22.23
N PRO A 393 -1.60 -27.46 21.41
CA PRO A 393 -1.50 -26.09 20.91
C PRO A 393 -2.71 -25.68 20.05
N ILE A 394 -2.99 -24.38 20.03
CA ILE A 394 -3.94 -23.75 19.13
C ILE A 394 -3.18 -22.97 18.07
N THR A 395 -3.45 -23.32 16.80
CA THR A 395 -2.87 -22.63 15.64
C THR A 395 -4.00 -22.27 14.69
N GLY A 396 -4.12 -20.98 14.42
CA GLY A 396 -5.05 -20.47 13.42
C GLY A 396 -4.37 -20.04 12.13
N ARG A 397 -5.15 -19.97 11.06
CA ARG A 397 -4.68 -19.50 9.75
C ARG A 397 -5.71 -18.67 9.03
N GLY A 398 -5.22 -17.68 8.27
CA GLY A 398 -6.05 -16.93 7.32
C GLY A 398 -5.37 -16.90 5.96
N ASN A 399 -6.12 -17.34 4.94
CA ASN A 399 -5.70 -17.30 3.53
C ASN A 399 -6.75 -16.54 2.75
N VAL A 400 -6.36 -15.45 2.11
CA VAL A 400 -7.29 -14.59 1.38
C VAL A 400 -6.74 -14.21 0.01
N ASP A 401 -7.66 -14.00 -0.93
CA ASP A 401 -7.44 -13.18 -2.11
C ASP A 401 -8.30 -11.92 -1.93
N ALA A 402 -7.73 -10.92 -1.27
CA ALA A 402 -8.45 -9.72 -0.88
C ALA A 402 -8.88 -8.92 -2.11
N ARG A 403 -10.17 -8.61 -2.20
CA ARG A 403 -10.80 -7.86 -3.29
C ARG A 403 -11.71 -6.78 -2.74
N GLY A 404 -12.12 -5.84 -3.61
CA GLY A 404 -13.12 -4.83 -3.28
C GLY A 404 -12.61 -3.69 -2.40
N CYS A 405 -11.31 -3.52 -2.25
CA CYS A 405 -10.78 -2.33 -1.58
C CYS A 405 -11.06 -1.11 -2.44
N ALA A 406 -11.77 -0.12 -1.89
CA ALA A 406 -12.00 1.16 -2.54
C ALA A 406 -10.68 1.95 -2.63
N GLY A 407 -10.60 2.85 -3.61
CA GLY A 407 -9.50 3.81 -3.69
C GLY A 407 -9.61 4.87 -2.59
N SER A 408 -8.53 5.58 -2.40
CA SER A 408 -8.38 6.66 -1.44
C SER A 408 -8.40 8.01 -2.15
N PHE A 409 -9.12 8.98 -1.61
CA PHE A 409 -9.20 10.33 -2.15
C PHE A 409 -8.44 11.30 -1.26
N SER A 410 -7.91 12.34 -1.86
CA SER A 410 -7.23 13.42 -1.15
C SER A 410 -7.56 14.79 -1.72
N ALA A 411 -7.45 15.79 -0.87
CA ALA A 411 -7.42 17.18 -1.23
C ALA A 411 -6.22 17.86 -0.54
N ASN A 412 -5.59 18.79 -1.22
CA ASN A 412 -4.36 19.40 -0.73
C ASN A 412 -4.42 20.92 -0.92
N ILE A 413 -3.98 21.65 0.09
CA ILE A 413 -3.76 23.11 0.03
C ILE A 413 -2.29 23.37 0.29
N VAL A 414 -1.69 24.20 -0.54
CA VAL A 414 -0.29 24.60 -0.41
C VAL A 414 -0.17 26.11 -0.52
N ASP A 415 0.43 26.74 0.48
CA ASP A 415 0.93 28.11 0.38
C ASP A 415 2.43 28.06 0.13
N LEU A 416 2.87 28.79 -0.88
CA LEU A 416 4.26 28.84 -1.26
C LEU A 416 4.67 30.27 -1.64
N GLU A 417 5.97 30.52 -1.61
CA GLU A 417 6.57 31.69 -2.22
C GLU A 417 7.58 31.29 -3.29
N ILE A 418 7.68 32.11 -4.33
CA ILE A 418 8.62 31.90 -5.43
C ILE A 418 9.48 33.14 -5.58
N ASP A 419 10.79 32.95 -5.59
CA ASP A 419 11.74 33.97 -6.02
C ASP A 419 11.60 34.16 -7.55
N ILE A 420 11.14 35.32 -7.98
CA ILE A 420 10.89 35.59 -9.39
C ILE A 420 12.16 35.72 -10.26
N GLU A 421 13.33 35.90 -9.62
CA GLU A 421 14.60 36.01 -10.35
C GLU A 421 15.23 34.63 -10.57
N THR A 422 15.15 33.74 -9.58
CA THR A 422 15.81 32.43 -9.64
C THR A 422 14.86 31.27 -9.88
N GLY A 423 13.55 31.47 -9.68
CA GLY A 423 12.53 30.40 -9.72
C GLY A 423 12.56 29.49 -8.48
N LYS A 424 13.34 29.82 -7.43
CA LYS A 424 13.40 29.03 -6.20
C LYS A 424 12.04 29.07 -5.49
N VAL A 425 11.52 27.88 -5.16
CA VAL A 425 10.26 27.70 -4.45
C VAL A 425 10.53 27.37 -2.99
N ASN A 426 9.87 28.07 -2.08
CA ASN A 426 9.80 27.74 -0.66
C ASN A 426 8.34 27.42 -0.31
N ILE A 427 8.10 26.24 0.25
CA ILE A 427 6.77 25.85 0.76
C ILE A 427 6.62 26.48 2.15
N LEU A 428 5.60 27.33 2.32
CA LEU A 428 5.33 28.04 3.56
C LEU A 428 4.39 27.23 4.46
N ARG A 429 3.36 26.61 3.86
CA ARG A 429 2.40 25.75 4.57
C ARG A 429 1.83 24.70 3.61
N TYR A 430 1.66 23.47 4.10
CA TYR A 430 1.04 22.38 3.39
C TYR A 430 0.00 21.71 4.30
N THR A 431 -1.23 21.56 3.81
CA THR A 431 -2.27 20.78 4.50
C THR A 431 -2.82 19.73 3.56
N ALA A 432 -2.75 18.48 3.97
CA ALA A 432 -3.32 17.34 3.26
C ALA A 432 -4.58 16.86 3.98
N PHE A 433 -5.64 16.62 3.22
CA PHE A 433 -6.89 16.00 3.64
C PHE A 433 -6.95 14.65 2.96
N GLN A 434 -7.12 13.58 3.72
CA GLN A 434 -6.99 12.23 3.20
C GLN A 434 -8.17 11.37 3.65
N ASP A 435 -8.88 10.79 2.68
CA ASP A 435 -9.79 9.67 2.94
C ASP A 435 -8.97 8.38 3.03
N ALA A 436 -8.72 7.92 4.24
CA ALA A 436 -8.02 6.66 4.51
C ALA A 436 -8.96 5.55 5.01
N GLY A 437 -10.28 5.78 4.99
CA GLY A 437 -11.25 4.91 5.65
C GLY A 437 -11.02 4.86 7.16
N LYS A 438 -11.09 3.65 7.76
CA LYS A 438 -10.77 3.48 9.19
C LYS A 438 -9.25 3.52 9.38
N ALA A 439 -8.77 4.49 10.14
CA ALA A 439 -7.37 4.57 10.54
C ALA A 439 -7.05 3.43 11.53
N ILE A 440 -6.21 2.48 11.11
CA ILE A 440 -5.77 1.36 11.97
C ILE A 440 -4.87 1.88 13.09
N HIS A 441 -3.95 2.79 12.76
CA HIS A 441 -3.09 3.47 13.71
C HIS A 441 -3.12 4.98 13.44
N PRO A 442 -3.97 5.75 14.13
CA PRO A 442 -4.22 7.17 13.81
C PRO A 442 -2.96 8.04 13.75
N SER A 443 -1.94 7.75 14.58
CA SER A 443 -0.68 8.52 14.59
C SER A 443 0.18 8.32 13.34
N TYR A 444 -0.14 7.35 12.46
CA TYR A 444 0.62 7.02 11.25
C TYR A 444 -0.19 7.19 9.95
N VAL A 445 -1.39 7.75 10.04
CA VAL A 445 -2.27 8.01 8.88
C VAL A 445 -2.16 9.45 8.39
#